data_a6a8188d656ef9ae2e4c5f1a4def2809
#
_entry.id   a6a8188d656ef9ae2e4c5f1a4def2809
#
_cell.length_a   1.000
_cell.length_b   1.000
_cell.length_c   1.000
_cell.angle_alpha   90.00
_cell.angle_beta   90.00
_cell.angle_gamma   90.00
#
_symmetry.space_group_name_H-M   'P 1'
#
loop_
_entity.id
_entity.type
_entity.pdbx_description
1 polymer ?
#
loop_
_entity_poly.entity_id
_entity_poly.type
_entity_poly.pdbx_seq_one_letter_code
_entity_poly.pdbx_strand_id
1 'polypeptide(L)'
;MRQDSEMNLSSIKLLILLSLLALSADSFSQQLVAPKKRPNVLFLVADDMNWDSPGCFGGAAPNITPNIDKLASEGIRFLNAHVNISICTPSRSVMLTGLYPQNNGAKAFQRILPNIQTLPNILNDKGFLCGTIGKPLNQQELFKWSVTYQWQGVGDEDEWGRDPEVYQKFCSSFFQLAKDSKQPFFLMASSHDPHRPYGRGKSDKPNFERKLSSKIFNSDEVTIPKFIPDLPDTRKEMADYCTSVRRLDDMMGTILDELKKSGQYDNTIVIFMSDHGMSLPFAKVNCYVQSTKTPLIIRWPKVIKSGMTDNEHMISTVDLMPTILEAVEVTTSVSFDGR
;
A
#
# COMPACT_ATOMS: atom_id res chain seq x y z
N MET A 1 -61.40 -23.93 58.42
CA MET A 1 -60.16 -23.37 58.95
C MET A 1 -59.27 -23.06 57.78
N ARG A 2 -59.18 -21.81 57.38
CA ARG A 2 -58.18 -21.31 56.39
C ARG A 2 -57.05 -20.72 57.21
N GLN A 3 -55.84 -21.28 57.07
CA GLN A 3 -54.61 -20.68 57.59
C GLN A 3 -54.07 -19.75 56.49
N ASP A 4 -54.25 -18.46 56.71
CA ASP A 4 -53.61 -17.41 55.92
C ASP A 4 -52.17 -17.30 56.46
N SER A 5 -51.21 -17.72 55.67
CA SER A 5 -49.79 -17.55 55.98
C SER A 5 -49.39 -16.10 55.60
N GLU A 6 -49.44 -15.18 56.56
CA GLU A 6 -48.86 -13.86 56.40
C GLU A 6 -47.33 -13.95 56.21
N MET A 7 -46.86 -13.54 55.06
CA MET A 7 -45.46 -13.47 54.75
C MET A 7 -44.81 -12.35 55.55
N ASN A 8 -43.87 -12.66 56.38
CA ASN A 8 -43.18 -11.74 57.30
C ASN A 8 -42.46 -10.62 56.54
N LEU A 9 -42.63 -9.37 57.04
CA LEU A 9 -42.06 -8.14 56.44
C LEU A 9 -40.53 -8.21 56.18
N SER A 10 -39.81 -8.99 56.98
CA SER A 10 -38.38 -9.29 56.77
C SER A 10 -38.09 -10.15 55.58
N SER A 11 -38.95 -11.09 55.22
CA SER A 11 -38.84 -11.94 54.03
C SER A 11 -39.09 -11.13 52.73
N ILE A 12 -40.02 -10.18 52.81
CA ILE A 12 -40.30 -9.29 51.67
C ILE A 12 -39.13 -8.33 51.44
N LYS A 13 -38.51 -7.78 52.49
CA LYS A 13 -37.31 -6.94 52.38
C LYS A 13 -36.10 -7.71 51.82
N LEU A 14 -35.94 -8.95 52.18
CA LEU A 14 -34.85 -9.79 51.66
C LEU A 14 -35.03 -10.12 50.18
N LEU A 15 -36.28 -10.39 49.74
CA LEU A 15 -36.61 -10.61 48.35
C LEU A 15 -36.41 -9.38 47.47
N ILE A 16 -36.76 -8.20 47.97
CA ILE A 16 -36.52 -6.92 47.28
C ILE A 16 -35.02 -6.63 47.20
N LEU A 17 -34.24 -6.89 48.24
CA LEU A 17 -32.80 -6.69 48.26
C LEU A 17 -32.09 -7.64 47.25
N LEU A 18 -32.51 -8.91 47.16
CA LEU A 18 -32.02 -9.89 46.20
C LEU A 18 -32.39 -9.56 44.75
N SER A 19 -33.61 -9.00 44.52
CA SER A 19 -34.01 -8.56 43.21
C SER A 19 -33.27 -7.30 42.74
N LEU A 20 -32.92 -6.39 43.65
CA LEU A 20 -32.12 -5.19 43.37
C LEU A 20 -30.65 -5.55 43.10
N LEU A 21 -30.09 -6.57 43.78
CA LEU A 21 -28.78 -7.11 43.52
C LEU A 21 -28.71 -7.88 42.16
N ALA A 22 -29.77 -8.59 41.78
CA ALA A 22 -29.85 -9.24 40.46
C ALA A 22 -29.97 -8.22 39.34
N LEU A 23 -30.75 -7.15 39.49
CA LEU A 23 -30.86 -6.05 38.54
C LEU A 23 -29.55 -5.24 38.38
N SER A 24 -28.74 -5.16 39.46
CA SER A 24 -27.40 -4.51 39.37
C SER A 24 -26.33 -5.43 38.72
N ALA A 25 -26.49 -6.73 38.80
CA ALA A 25 -25.60 -7.68 38.14
C ALA A 25 -25.84 -7.72 36.64
N ASP A 26 -27.08 -7.59 36.15
CA ASP A 26 -27.38 -7.52 34.73
C ASP A 26 -26.93 -6.19 34.07
N SER A 27 -26.79 -5.13 34.84
CA SER A 27 -26.27 -3.83 34.35
C SER A 27 -24.73 -3.80 34.24
N PHE A 28 -23.99 -4.78 34.80
CA PHE A 28 -22.54 -4.88 34.77
C PHE A 28 -22.01 -5.80 33.69
N SER A 29 -22.86 -6.49 32.96
CA SER A 29 -22.48 -7.17 31.72
C SER A 29 -22.55 -6.22 30.50
N GLN A 30 -22.09 -4.97 30.64
CA GLN A 30 -21.54 -4.29 29.48
C GLN A 30 -20.37 -5.17 29.04
N GLN A 31 -20.64 -6.02 28.03
CA GLN A 31 -19.58 -6.66 27.26
C GLN A 31 -18.51 -5.59 27.05
N LEU A 32 -17.36 -5.76 27.69
CA LEU A 32 -16.13 -5.07 27.31
C LEU A 32 -15.91 -5.47 25.86
N VAL A 33 -16.51 -4.72 24.93
CA VAL A 33 -16.16 -4.81 23.52
C VAL A 33 -14.67 -4.48 23.50
N ALA A 34 -13.87 -5.50 23.30
CA ALA A 34 -12.43 -5.32 23.18
C ALA A 34 -12.23 -4.17 22.18
N PRO A 35 -11.40 -3.16 22.48
CA PRO A 35 -11.25 -2.01 21.62
C PRO A 35 -10.94 -2.51 20.21
N LYS A 36 -11.75 -2.11 19.25
CA LYS A 36 -11.63 -2.52 17.85
C LYS A 36 -10.20 -2.21 17.42
N LYS A 37 -9.44 -3.26 17.10
CA LYS A 37 -8.04 -3.10 16.72
C LYS A 37 -7.99 -2.31 15.41
N ARG A 38 -7.36 -1.13 15.43
CA ARG A 38 -7.15 -0.33 14.21
C ARG A 38 -6.42 -1.17 13.16
N PRO A 39 -6.81 -1.11 11.89
CA PRO A 39 -6.13 -1.85 10.84
C PRO A 39 -4.71 -1.31 10.63
N ASN A 40 -3.82 -2.20 10.24
CA ASN A 40 -2.52 -1.85 9.69
C ASN A 40 -2.69 -1.40 8.24
N VAL A 41 -1.71 -0.70 7.70
CA VAL A 41 -1.65 -0.31 6.29
C VAL A 41 -0.32 -0.74 5.69
N LEU A 42 -0.38 -1.53 4.62
CA LEU A 42 0.74 -1.85 3.75
C LEU A 42 0.53 -1.16 2.41
N PHE A 43 1.37 -0.19 2.08
CA PHE A 43 1.33 0.56 0.85
C PHE A 43 2.47 0.13 -0.08
N LEU A 44 2.13 -0.61 -1.13
CA LEU A 44 3.02 -1.16 -2.13
C LEU A 44 3.07 -0.23 -3.35
N VAL A 45 4.24 0.28 -3.70
CA VAL A 45 4.40 1.25 -4.79
C VAL A 45 5.40 0.75 -5.82
N ALA A 46 4.94 0.58 -7.05
CA ALA A 46 5.77 0.37 -8.23
C ALA A 46 6.37 1.71 -8.71
N ASP A 47 7.50 1.65 -9.40
CA ASP A 47 8.19 2.80 -9.99
C ASP A 47 8.17 2.71 -11.52
N ASP A 48 7.50 3.63 -12.20
CA ASP A 48 7.38 3.65 -13.67
C ASP A 48 6.57 2.46 -14.24
N MET A 49 5.49 1.99 -13.61
CA MET A 49 4.67 0.91 -14.16
C MET A 49 3.42 1.43 -14.86
N ASN A 50 3.25 1.08 -16.14
CA ASN A 50 2.04 1.45 -16.89
C ASN A 50 0.78 0.79 -16.29
N TRP A 51 -0.34 1.49 -16.37
CA TRP A 51 -1.59 1.09 -15.75
C TRP A 51 -2.12 -0.28 -16.21
N ASP A 52 -1.89 -0.64 -17.49
CA ASP A 52 -2.32 -1.89 -18.13
C ASP A 52 -1.27 -3.01 -18.10
N SER A 53 -0.11 -2.78 -17.47
CA SER A 53 0.96 -3.78 -17.38
C SER A 53 0.61 -4.98 -16.51
N PRO A 54 -0.08 -4.86 -15.35
CA PRO A 54 -0.47 -6.03 -14.58
C PRO A 54 -1.50 -6.90 -15.30
N GLY A 55 -1.44 -8.21 -15.11
CA GLY A 55 -2.35 -9.18 -15.75
C GLY A 55 -3.82 -8.84 -15.51
N CYS A 56 -4.17 -8.48 -14.29
CA CYS A 56 -5.55 -8.10 -13.92
C CYS A 56 -6.04 -6.78 -14.54
N PHE A 57 -5.18 -6.00 -15.18
CA PHE A 57 -5.53 -4.77 -15.93
C PHE A 57 -5.36 -4.91 -17.46
N GLY A 58 -5.05 -6.09 -17.95
CA GLY A 58 -4.87 -6.36 -19.38
C GLY A 58 -3.64 -7.19 -19.68
N GLY A 59 -2.54 -6.90 -19.01
CA GLY A 59 -1.29 -7.63 -19.09
C GLY A 59 -0.43 -7.29 -20.32
N ALA A 60 0.77 -6.78 -20.09
CA ALA A 60 1.75 -6.51 -21.15
C ALA A 60 2.39 -7.80 -21.71
N ALA A 61 2.26 -8.92 -21.00
CA ALA A 61 2.71 -10.25 -21.40
C ALA A 61 1.96 -11.35 -20.63
N PRO A 62 1.92 -12.60 -21.12
CA PRO A 62 1.23 -13.69 -20.46
C PRO A 62 1.80 -13.99 -19.06
N ASN A 63 0.90 -14.09 -18.07
CA ASN A 63 1.24 -14.38 -16.67
C ASN A 63 2.35 -13.48 -16.11
N ILE A 64 2.25 -12.18 -16.38
CA ILE A 64 3.29 -11.20 -16.03
C ILE A 64 3.31 -10.89 -14.52
N THR A 65 2.14 -10.83 -13.84
CA THR A 65 2.02 -10.41 -12.43
C THR A 65 1.13 -11.34 -11.60
N PRO A 66 1.45 -12.64 -11.44
CA PRO A 66 0.56 -13.57 -10.74
C PRO A 66 0.30 -13.21 -9.26
N ASN A 67 1.24 -12.58 -8.56
CA ASN A 67 1.06 -12.17 -7.16
C ASN A 67 0.16 -10.94 -7.04
N ILE A 68 0.34 -9.93 -7.91
CA ILE A 68 -0.50 -8.74 -7.99
C ILE A 68 -1.91 -9.12 -8.45
N ASP A 69 -2.04 -10.03 -9.42
CA ASP A 69 -3.32 -10.55 -9.90
C ASP A 69 -4.08 -11.29 -8.79
N LYS A 70 -3.36 -12.06 -7.97
CA LYS A 70 -3.92 -12.68 -6.78
C LYS A 70 -4.39 -11.64 -5.76
N LEU A 71 -3.61 -10.60 -5.48
CA LEU A 71 -4.02 -9.49 -4.61
C LEU A 71 -5.30 -8.83 -5.13
N ALA A 72 -5.42 -8.60 -6.43
CA ALA A 72 -6.62 -8.06 -7.06
C ALA A 72 -7.84 -8.97 -6.88
N SER A 73 -7.65 -10.29 -6.96
CA SER A 73 -8.71 -11.27 -6.72
C SER A 73 -9.20 -11.30 -5.26
N GLU A 74 -8.39 -10.84 -4.31
CA GLU A 74 -8.71 -10.74 -2.88
C GLU A 74 -9.27 -9.36 -2.46
N GLY A 75 -9.34 -8.38 -3.38
CA GLY A 75 -9.75 -7.00 -3.11
C GLY A 75 -10.58 -6.39 -4.23
N ILE A 76 -10.42 -5.09 -4.43
CA ILE A 76 -11.01 -4.30 -5.50
C ILE A 76 -9.91 -3.68 -6.35
N ARG A 77 -10.10 -3.68 -7.67
CA ARG A 77 -9.29 -2.91 -8.61
C ARG A 77 -10.09 -1.73 -9.16
N PHE A 78 -9.43 -0.58 -9.25
CA PHE A 78 -10.02 0.63 -9.80
C PHE A 78 -9.50 0.87 -11.22
N LEU A 79 -10.41 0.98 -12.18
CA LEU A 79 -10.04 1.15 -13.59
C LEU A 79 -9.77 2.61 -13.97
N ASN A 80 -10.13 3.57 -13.13
CA ASN A 80 -9.99 5.00 -13.39
C ASN A 80 -9.22 5.72 -12.26
N ALA A 81 -8.04 5.18 -11.89
CA ALA A 81 -7.14 5.83 -10.95
C ALA A 81 -6.07 6.64 -11.69
N HIS A 82 -5.82 7.86 -11.23
CA HIS A 82 -4.90 8.80 -11.86
C HIS A 82 -3.97 9.46 -10.84
N VAL A 83 -2.72 9.65 -11.24
CA VAL A 83 -1.77 10.49 -10.51
C VAL A 83 -1.94 11.97 -10.89
N ASN A 84 -1.68 12.86 -9.94
CA ASN A 84 -1.79 14.31 -10.17
C ASN A 84 -0.61 14.88 -10.94
N ILE A 85 0.50 14.17 -10.93
CA ILE A 85 1.71 14.52 -11.67
C ILE A 85 2.51 13.24 -11.97
N SER A 86 2.93 13.08 -13.22
CA SER A 86 3.60 11.85 -13.70
C SER A 86 5.13 11.94 -13.60
N ILE A 87 5.63 12.29 -12.40
CA ILE A 87 7.05 12.34 -12.04
C ILE A 87 7.20 11.76 -10.63
N CYS A 88 8.19 10.90 -10.41
CA CYS A 88 8.37 10.09 -9.20
C CYS A 88 8.24 10.88 -7.88
N THR A 89 9.15 11.82 -7.62
CA THR A 89 9.19 12.59 -6.35
C THR A 89 7.90 13.37 -6.09
N PRO A 90 7.39 14.20 -7.02
CA PRO A 90 6.18 14.94 -6.76
C PRO A 90 4.93 14.05 -6.67
N SER A 91 4.82 12.97 -7.46
CA SER A 91 3.70 12.04 -7.34
C SER A 91 3.65 11.39 -5.95
N ARG A 92 4.78 10.88 -5.47
CA ARG A 92 4.89 10.28 -4.12
C ARG A 92 4.66 11.32 -3.01
N SER A 93 5.07 12.58 -3.23
CA SER A 93 4.78 13.66 -2.30
C SER A 93 3.27 13.93 -2.20
N VAL A 94 2.55 13.91 -3.32
CA VAL A 94 1.07 14.04 -3.31
C VAL A 94 0.43 12.91 -2.51
N MET A 95 0.82 11.66 -2.73
CA MET A 95 0.29 10.50 -2.01
C MET A 95 0.41 10.60 -0.49
N LEU A 96 1.52 11.20 -0.02
CA LEU A 96 1.85 11.28 1.41
C LEU A 96 1.51 12.62 2.07
N THR A 97 1.05 13.61 1.30
CA THR A 97 0.64 14.91 1.84
C THR A 97 -0.84 15.22 1.65
N GLY A 98 -1.52 14.51 0.72
CA GLY A 98 -2.89 14.84 0.34
C GLY A 98 -3.05 16.23 -0.29
N LEU A 99 -1.94 16.80 -0.82
CA LEU A 99 -1.88 18.14 -1.40
C LEU A 99 -1.33 18.10 -2.83
N TYR A 100 -1.88 18.92 -3.70
CA TYR A 100 -1.32 19.10 -5.04
C TYR A 100 0.12 19.66 -5.00
N PRO A 101 0.95 19.45 -6.03
CA PRO A 101 2.34 19.88 -6.05
C PRO A 101 2.54 21.38 -5.83
N GLN A 102 1.61 22.23 -6.31
CA GLN A 102 1.66 23.67 -6.08
C GLN A 102 1.43 24.05 -4.62
N ASN A 103 0.71 23.23 -3.85
CA ASN A 103 0.37 23.48 -2.45
C ASN A 103 1.37 22.81 -1.49
N ASN A 104 1.93 21.64 -1.86
CA ASN A 104 2.96 20.99 -1.04
C ASN A 104 4.40 21.46 -1.34
N GLY A 105 4.63 22.16 -2.46
CA GLY A 105 5.93 22.67 -2.86
C GLY A 105 6.74 21.75 -3.80
N ALA A 106 6.45 20.48 -3.88
CA ALA A 106 7.19 19.50 -4.70
C ALA A 106 6.68 19.50 -6.16
N LYS A 107 6.92 20.57 -6.90
CA LYS A 107 6.46 20.75 -8.30
C LYS A 107 7.23 19.89 -9.31
N ALA A 108 8.48 19.53 -9.01
CA ALA A 108 9.32 18.60 -9.76
C ALA A 108 10.18 17.81 -8.76
N PHE A 109 11.50 17.90 -8.80
CA PHE A 109 12.39 17.30 -7.80
C PHE A 109 12.65 18.22 -6.60
N GLN A 110 11.81 19.24 -6.42
CA GLN A 110 11.89 20.14 -5.26
C GLN A 110 11.37 19.44 -4.00
N ARG A 111 11.77 20.01 -2.87
CA ARG A 111 11.34 19.54 -1.56
C ARG A 111 9.91 19.99 -1.26
N ILE A 112 9.18 19.21 -0.48
CA ILE A 112 7.96 19.71 0.14
C ILE A 112 8.28 20.86 1.10
N LEU A 113 7.33 21.73 1.34
CA LEU A 113 7.49 22.82 2.30
C LEU A 113 7.65 22.26 3.73
N PRO A 114 8.56 22.85 4.55
CA PRO A 114 8.89 22.27 5.87
C PRO A 114 7.72 22.18 6.86
N ASN A 115 6.69 23.00 6.68
CA ASN A 115 5.51 23.04 7.54
C ASN A 115 4.39 22.04 7.13
N ILE A 116 4.59 21.30 6.05
CA ILE A 116 3.59 20.32 5.59
C ILE A 116 3.64 19.09 6.50
N GLN A 117 2.46 18.74 7.04
CA GLN A 117 2.29 17.48 7.76
C GLN A 117 2.11 16.35 6.76
N THR A 118 2.87 15.28 6.94
CA THR A 118 2.82 14.11 6.06
C THR A 118 2.07 12.96 6.72
N LEU A 119 1.60 12.02 5.94
CA LEU A 119 0.90 10.84 6.44
C LEU A 119 1.67 10.10 7.56
N PRO A 120 2.98 9.76 7.41
CA PRO A 120 3.71 9.14 8.51
C PRO A 120 3.86 10.05 9.74
N ASN A 121 3.92 11.38 9.59
CA ASN A 121 3.97 12.29 10.75
C ASN A 121 2.69 12.17 11.57
N ILE A 122 1.53 12.28 10.91
CA ILE A 122 0.22 12.21 11.57
C ILE A 122 0.01 10.82 12.20
N LEU A 123 0.35 9.75 11.47
CA LEU A 123 0.17 8.39 11.97
C LEU A 123 1.09 8.08 13.17
N ASN A 124 2.34 8.53 13.16
CA ASN A 124 3.24 8.41 14.32
C ASN A 124 2.67 9.10 15.56
N ASP A 125 2.20 10.35 15.40
CA ASP A 125 1.59 11.11 16.50
C ASP A 125 0.33 10.41 17.06
N LYS A 126 -0.27 9.50 16.30
CA LYS A 126 -1.43 8.67 16.69
C LYS A 126 -1.06 7.24 17.10
N GLY A 127 0.22 6.96 17.30
CA GLY A 127 0.74 5.71 17.85
C GLY A 127 0.90 4.58 16.84
N PHE A 128 0.99 4.87 15.54
CA PHE A 128 1.38 3.88 14.54
C PHE A 128 2.89 3.75 14.47
N LEU A 129 3.37 2.54 14.20
CA LEU A 129 4.75 2.31 13.78
C LEU A 129 4.84 2.58 12.27
N CYS A 130 5.53 3.64 11.87
CA CYS A 130 5.64 4.03 10.46
C CYS A 130 6.99 3.59 9.88
N GLY A 131 6.97 2.76 8.83
CA GLY A 131 8.16 2.27 8.15
C GLY A 131 8.20 2.58 6.67
N THR A 132 9.42 2.66 6.12
CA THR A 132 9.65 2.75 4.68
C THR A 132 10.81 1.88 4.23
N ILE A 133 10.66 1.26 3.06
CA ILE A 133 11.71 0.49 2.39
C ILE A 133 11.73 0.78 0.89
N GLY A 134 12.90 0.71 0.29
CA GLY A 134 13.13 0.83 -1.15
C GLY A 134 13.31 2.27 -1.60
N LYS A 135 12.74 2.62 -2.76
CA LYS A 135 12.99 3.92 -3.40
C LYS A 135 12.74 5.08 -2.45
N PRO A 136 13.79 5.85 -2.07
CA PRO A 136 13.66 6.92 -1.10
C PRO A 136 12.88 8.09 -1.70
N LEU A 137 12.19 8.82 -0.83
CA LEU A 137 11.78 10.18 -1.13
C LEU A 137 12.96 11.12 -0.86
N ASN A 138 13.21 12.09 -1.73
CA ASN A 138 14.30 13.05 -1.61
C ASN A 138 14.18 13.99 -0.40
N GLN A 139 13.74 13.55 0.77
CA GLN A 139 13.48 14.38 1.94
C GLN A 139 13.01 13.56 3.12
N GLN A 140 13.62 12.42 3.33
CA GLN A 140 13.17 11.49 4.36
C GLN A 140 13.08 12.12 5.75
N GLU A 141 13.88 13.10 6.06
CA GLU A 141 13.86 13.84 7.32
C GLU A 141 12.56 14.59 7.59
N LEU A 142 11.77 14.93 6.55
CA LEU A 142 10.47 15.59 6.70
C LEU A 142 9.31 14.59 6.97
N PHE A 143 9.54 13.31 6.72
CA PHE A 143 8.51 12.28 6.83
C PHE A 143 8.51 11.52 8.17
N LYS A 144 9.40 11.81 9.09
CA LYS A 144 9.49 11.20 10.44
C LYS A 144 9.19 9.70 10.47
N TRP A 145 9.82 8.94 9.60
CA TRP A 145 9.72 7.49 9.62
C TRP A 145 10.27 6.92 10.93
N SER A 146 9.53 6.06 11.62
CA SER A 146 10.01 5.35 12.83
C SER A 146 11.10 4.35 12.47
N VAL A 147 10.97 3.71 11.31
CA VAL A 147 11.93 2.75 10.78
C VAL A 147 12.15 3.02 9.30
N THR A 148 13.41 3.24 8.94
CA THR A 148 13.81 3.45 7.54
C THR A 148 14.82 2.39 7.16
N TYR A 149 14.53 1.67 6.06
CA TYR A 149 15.50 0.76 5.49
C TYR A 149 16.01 1.35 4.17
N GLN A 150 17.27 1.71 4.16
CA GLN A 150 17.95 2.36 3.04
C GLN A 150 19.22 1.60 2.69
N TRP A 151 19.66 1.79 1.45
CA TRP A 151 20.98 1.35 1.04
C TRP A 151 22.07 1.97 1.91
N GLN A 152 23.01 1.13 2.38
CA GLN A 152 24.06 1.52 3.32
C GLN A 152 25.46 1.53 2.68
N GLY A 153 25.54 1.66 1.36
CA GLY A 153 26.82 1.73 0.64
C GLY A 153 27.47 0.36 0.37
N VAL A 154 26.76 -0.74 0.60
CA VAL A 154 27.23 -2.10 0.28
C VAL A 154 26.45 -2.65 -0.90
N GLY A 155 27.15 -3.00 -1.98
CA GLY A 155 26.54 -3.41 -3.24
C GLY A 155 26.07 -2.22 -4.09
N ASP A 156 25.20 -2.47 -5.05
CA ASP A 156 24.60 -1.47 -5.92
C ASP A 156 23.26 -1.01 -5.37
N GLU A 157 23.00 0.29 -5.30
CA GLU A 157 21.74 0.86 -4.83
C GLU A 157 20.56 0.38 -5.69
N ASP A 158 20.73 0.32 -7.00
CA ASP A 158 19.69 -0.15 -7.92
C ASP A 158 19.38 -1.64 -7.75
N GLU A 159 20.39 -2.48 -7.51
CA GLU A 159 20.20 -3.89 -7.17
C GLU A 159 19.44 -4.07 -5.88
N TRP A 160 19.84 -3.30 -4.85
CA TRP A 160 19.25 -3.38 -3.53
C TRP A 160 17.73 -3.10 -3.56
N GLY A 161 17.30 -2.07 -4.27
CA GLY A 161 15.88 -1.70 -4.41
C GLY A 161 15.06 -2.64 -5.30
N ARG A 162 15.67 -3.72 -5.82
CA ARG A 162 15.06 -4.72 -6.72
C ARG A 162 15.17 -6.15 -6.20
N ASP A 163 15.89 -6.38 -5.08
CA ASP A 163 16.16 -7.69 -4.52
C ASP A 163 15.06 -8.17 -3.57
N PRO A 164 14.27 -9.21 -3.91
CA PRO A 164 13.24 -9.76 -3.05
C PRO A 164 13.76 -10.24 -1.67
N GLU A 165 15.02 -10.75 -1.59
CA GLU A 165 15.60 -11.21 -0.33
C GLU A 165 15.84 -10.04 0.65
N VAL A 166 16.21 -8.86 0.14
CA VAL A 166 16.36 -7.65 0.93
C VAL A 166 15.02 -7.25 1.53
N TYR A 167 13.97 -7.24 0.70
CA TYR A 167 12.61 -6.93 1.17
C TYR A 167 12.08 -7.97 2.14
N GLN A 168 12.38 -9.25 1.93
CA GLN A 168 12.03 -10.31 2.87
C GLN A 168 12.59 -10.05 4.26
N LYS A 169 13.90 -9.84 4.36
CA LYS A 169 14.59 -9.60 5.64
C LYS A 169 14.04 -8.38 6.38
N PHE A 170 13.89 -7.27 5.65
CA PHE A 170 13.35 -6.05 6.26
C PHE A 170 11.89 -6.21 6.69
N CYS A 171 11.01 -6.71 5.82
CA CYS A 171 9.59 -6.86 6.13
C CYS A 171 9.35 -7.84 7.27
N SER A 172 10.09 -8.96 7.31
CA SER A 172 10.04 -9.91 8.43
C SER A 172 10.37 -9.23 9.76
N SER A 173 11.47 -8.46 9.80
CA SER A 173 11.88 -7.71 11.00
C SER A 173 10.89 -6.61 11.38
N PHE A 174 10.38 -5.87 10.39
CA PHE A 174 9.41 -4.80 10.62
C PHE A 174 8.08 -5.33 11.18
N PHE A 175 7.52 -6.38 10.57
CA PHE A 175 6.26 -6.97 11.03
C PHE A 175 6.41 -7.59 12.42
N GLN A 176 7.57 -8.18 12.74
CA GLN A 176 7.86 -8.67 14.10
C GLN A 176 7.91 -7.52 15.10
N LEU A 177 8.61 -6.42 14.78
CA LEU A 177 8.67 -5.22 15.62
C LEU A 177 7.27 -4.64 15.90
N ALA A 178 6.43 -4.52 14.86
CA ALA A 178 5.05 -4.05 15.00
C ALA A 178 4.21 -4.96 15.91
N LYS A 179 4.42 -6.27 15.81
CA LYS A 179 3.75 -7.26 16.66
C LYS A 179 4.18 -7.14 18.12
N ASP A 180 5.48 -7.02 18.37
CA ASP A 180 6.05 -6.95 19.72
C ASP A 180 5.69 -5.64 20.43
N SER A 181 5.70 -4.53 19.70
CA SER A 181 5.28 -3.22 20.20
C SER A 181 3.76 -3.09 20.37
N LYS A 182 2.97 -4.04 19.84
CA LYS A 182 1.49 -4.01 19.82
C LYS A 182 0.91 -2.75 19.17
N GLN A 183 1.68 -2.09 18.32
CA GLN A 183 1.25 -0.91 17.58
C GLN A 183 0.64 -1.32 16.24
N PRO A 184 -0.41 -0.63 15.76
CA PRO A 184 -0.76 -0.70 14.36
C PRO A 184 0.39 -0.10 13.53
N PHE A 185 0.56 -0.54 12.29
CA PHE A 185 1.64 -0.04 11.45
C PHE A 185 1.14 0.60 10.15
N PHE A 186 1.97 1.48 9.61
CA PHE A 186 1.97 1.95 8.24
C PHE A 186 3.33 1.63 7.63
N LEU A 187 3.37 0.74 6.65
CA LEU A 187 4.60 0.42 5.90
C LEU A 187 4.43 0.83 4.44
N MET A 188 5.28 1.72 3.95
CA MET A 188 5.41 2.03 2.53
C MET A 188 6.57 1.24 1.95
N ALA A 189 6.27 0.25 1.12
CA ALA A 189 7.28 -0.54 0.42
C ALA A 189 7.31 -0.14 -1.06
N SER A 190 8.36 0.55 -1.45
CA SER A 190 8.54 1.12 -2.78
C SER A 190 9.62 0.35 -3.53
N SER A 191 9.27 -0.27 -4.67
CA SER A 191 10.25 -0.89 -5.56
C SER A 191 10.99 0.15 -6.39
N HIS A 192 12.20 -0.20 -6.87
CA HIS A 192 12.83 0.49 -7.99
C HIS A 192 12.36 -0.06 -9.35
N ASP A 193 11.66 -1.19 -9.37
CA ASP A 193 11.07 -1.76 -10.59
C ASP A 193 9.66 -1.22 -10.88
N PRO A 194 9.30 -1.16 -12.16
CA PRO A 194 10.09 -1.40 -13.37
C PRO A 194 10.81 -0.17 -13.94
N HIS A 195 11.25 0.79 -13.11
CA HIS A 195 12.06 1.92 -13.57
C HIS A 195 13.35 1.45 -14.28
N ARG A 196 13.83 2.21 -15.27
CA ARG A 196 15.12 1.92 -15.93
C ARG A 196 16.30 1.88 -14.95
N PRO A 197 17.36 1.07 -15.19
CA PRO A 197 17.52 0.15 -16.33
C PRO A 197 16.57 -1.03 -16.25
N TYR A 198 16.01 -1.46 -17.40
CA TYR A 198 15.10 -2.60 -17.45
C TYR A 198 15.83 -3.94 -17.33
N GLY A 199 15.07 -5.00 -17.06
CA GLY A 199 15.46 -6.35 -16.71
C GLY A 199 16.58 -7.02 -17.49
N ARG A 200 16.91 -6.55 -18.70
CA ARG A 200 18.07 -6.95 -19.48
C ARG A 200 18.95 -5.76 -19.88
N GLY A 201 18.74 -4.60 -19.22
CA GLY A 201 19.49 -3.39 -19.51
C GLY A 201 20.99 -3.62 -19.40
N LYS A 202 21.79 -2.83 -20.05
CA LYS A 202 23.26 -2.85 -19.95
C LYS A 202 23.67 -2.45 -18.53
N SER A 203 23.50 -3.36 -17.58
CA SER A 203 24.27 -3.33 -16.36
C SER A 203 25.68 -3.84 -16.70
N ASP A 204 26.71 -3.10 -16.32
CA ASP A 204 28.09 -3.56 -16.39
C ASP A 204 28.34 -4.79 -15.49
N LYS A 205 27.29 -5.27 -14.81
CA LYS A 205 27.31 -6.41 -13.91
C LYS A 205 26.73 -7.65 -14.60
N PRO A 206 27.58 -8.64 -14.93
CA PRO A 206 27.12 -9.87 -15.54
C PRO A 206 26.17 -10.61 -14.57
N ASN A 207 24.97 -10.93 -15.04
CA ASN A 207 23.92 -11.72 -14.39
C ASN A 207 23.03 -11.02 -13.34
N PHE A 208 23.12 -9.70 -13.17
CA PHE A 208 22.26 -8.94 -12.27
C PHE A 208 20.76 -9.31 -12.41
N GLU A 209 20.24 -9.30 -13.62
CA GLU A 209 18.83 -9.46 -13.90
C GLU A 209 18.33 -10.90 -13.88
N ARG A 210 19.18 -11.84 -14.27
CA ARG A 210 18.85 -13.27 -14.28
C ARG A 210 18.69 -13.86 -12.89
N LYS A 211 19.35 -13.25 -11.90
CA LYS A 211 19.34 -13.72 -10.52
C LYS A 211 18.06 -13.34 -9.79
N LEU A 212 17.43 -12.23 -10.19
CA LEU A 212 16.35 -11.63 -9.40
C LEU A 212 14.94 -11.79 -10.00
N SER A 213 14.80 -12.04 -11.30
CA SER A 213 13.49 -12.25 -11.93
C SER A 213 13.17 -13.74 -12.12
N SER A 214 11.99 -14.17 -11.68
CA SER A 214 11.52 -15.55 -11.85
C SER A 214 11.17 -15.91 -13.30
N LYS A 215 10.97 -14.91 -14.16
CA LYS A 215 10.72 -15.08 -15.60
C LYS A 215 11.37 -13.97 -16.41
N ILE A 216 11.99 -14.36 -17.53
CA ILE A 216 12.53 -13.47 -18.55
C ILE A 216 11.61 -13.57 -19.77
N PHE A 217 11.16 -12.44 -20.28
CA PHE A 217 10.32 -12.39 -21.48
C PHE A 217 11.13 -12.17 -22.75
N ASN A 218 10.63 -12.72 -23.86
CA ASN A 218 11.17 -12.51 -25.20
C ASN A 218 10.30 -11.51 -25.99
N SER A 219 10.84 -10.98 -27.07
CA SER A 219 10.20 -9.94 -27.88
C SER A 219 8.90 -10.39 -28.56
N ASP A 220 8.70 -11.69 -28.77
CA ASP A 220 7.48 -12.29 -29.33
C ASP A 220 6.38 -12.56 -28.28
N GLU A 221 6.73 -12.54 -26.99
CA GLU A 221 5.76 -12.74 -25.89
C GLU A 221 5.06 -11.46 -25.45
N VAL A 222 5.52 -10.29 -25.90
CA VAL A 222 5.06 -9.00 -25.35
C VAL A 222 4.06 -8.31 -26.26
N THR A 223 3.11 -7.62 -25.62
CA THR A 223 2.15 -6.73 -26.29
C THR A 223 2.71 -5.32 -26.35
N ILE A 224 2.74 -4.75 -27.54
CA ILE A 224 3.17 -3.35 -27.72
C ILE A 224 1.99 -2.43 -27.48
N PRO A 225 2.10 -1.44 -26.56
CA PRO A 225 1.07 -0.45 -26.35
C PRO A 225 0.75 0.33 -27.63
N LYS A 226 -0.53 0.60 -27.88
CA LYS A 226 -0.99 1.25 -29.13
C LYS A 226 -0.46 2.67 -29.36
N PHE A 227 0.11 3.29 -28.35
CA PHE A 227 0.66 4.65 -28.41
C PHE A 227 2.13 4.73 -28.84
N ILE A 228 2.78 3.57 -29.02
CA ILE A 228 4.14 3.48 -29.56
C ILE A 228 4.18 2.54 -30.78
N PRO A 229 5.11 2.75 -31.74
CA PRO A 229 5.22 1.91 -32.91
C PRO A 229 5.71 0.51 -32.58
N ASP A 230 5.15 -0.49 -33.23
CA ASP A 230 5.59 -1.90 -33.12
C ASP A 230 6.79 -2.14 -34.03
N LEU A 231 7.97 -2.00 -33.48
CA LEU A 231 9.27 -2.17 -34.12
C LEU A 231 10.11 -3.21 -33.38
N PRO A 232 11.10 -3.85 -34.02
CA PRO A 232 11.96 -4.84 -33.37
C PRO A 232 12.65 -4.32 -32.08
N ASP A 233 13.13 -3.08 -32.10
CA ASP A 233 13.78 -2.46 -30.93
C ASP A 233 12.77 -2.15 -29.83
N THR A 234 11.57 -1.69 -30.20
CA THR A 234 10.47 -1.46 -29.25
C THR A 234 10.06 -2.76 -28.57
N ARG A 235 9.94 -3.86 -29.34
CA ARG A 235 9.62 -5.18 -28.77
C ARG A 235 10.69 -5.68 -27.81
N LYS A 236 11.97 -5.50 -28.16
CA LYS A 236 13.08 -5.84 -27.27
C LYS A 236 13.03 -5.07 -25.95
N GLU A 237 12.83 -3.76 -26.03
CA GLU A 237 12.72 -2.91 -24.85
C GLU A 237 11.50 -3.26 -23.99
N MET A 238 10.35 -3.57 -24.62
CA MET A 238 9.17 -4.04 -23.91
C MET A 238 9.39 -5.40 -23.23
N ALA A 239 10.16 -6.30 -23.83
CA ALA A 239 10.51 -7.58 -23.20
C ALA A 239 11.38 -7.37 -21.94
N ASP A 240 12.33 -6.45 -22.00
CA ASP A 240 13.16 -6.06 -20.87
C ASP A 240 12.33 -5.36 -19.77
N TYR A 241 11.39 -4.49 -20.16
CA TYR A 241 10.41 -3.88 -19.25
C TYR A 241 9.52 -4.93 -18.58
N CYS A 242 8.94 -5.86 -19.34
CA CYS A 242 8.10 -6.93 -18.81
C CYS A 242 8.88 -7.83 -17.82
N THR A 243 10.16 -8.05 -18.07
CA THR A 243 11.06 -8.77 -17.15
C THR A 243 11.23 -8.01 -15.83
N SER A 244 11.34 -6.68 -15.87
CA SER A 244 11.34 -5.83 -14.66
C SER A 244 10.00 -5.84 -13.93
N VAL A 245 8.88 -5.82 -14.65
CA VAL A 245 7.53 -5.95 -14.07
C VAL A 245 7.38 -7.30 -13.36
N ARG A 246 7.91 -8.38 -13.93
CA ARG A 246 7.89 -9.69 -13.27
C ARG A 246 8.72 -9.71 -11.99
N ARG A 247 9.89 -9.07 -11.98
CA ARG A 247 10.72 -8.96 -10.78
C ARG A 247 10.04 -8.14 -9.69
N LEU A 248 9.35 -7.07 -10.06
CA LEU A 248 8.46 -6.34 -9.15
C LEU A 248 7.40 -7.27 -8.54
N ASP A 249 6.74 -8.07 -9.36
CA ASP A 249 5.70 -8.99 -8.89
C ASP A 249 6.25 -10.04 -7.92
N ASP A 250 7.42 -10.60 -8.19
CA ASP A 250 8.12 -11.52 -7.29
C ASP A 250 8.40 -10.86 -5.93
N MET A 251 8.83 -9.61 -5.93
CA MET A 251 9.05 -8.83 -4.71
C MET A 251 7.73 -8.58 -3.96
N MET A 252 6.66 -8.18 -4.65
CA MET A 252 5.35 -7.96 -4.02
C MET A 252 4.82 -9.25 -3.40
N GLY A 253 5.01 -10.39 -4.08
CA GLY A 253 4.71 -11.73 -3.53
C GLY A 253 5.46 -11.99 -2.24
N THR A 254 6.77 -11.72 -2.21
CA THR A 254 7.63 -11.89 -1.04
C THR A 254 7.14 -11.05 0.16
N ILE A 255 6.82 -9.78 -0.05
CA ILE A 255 6.30 -8.88 1.01
C ILE A 255 4.96 -9.39 1.55
N LEU A 256 4.04 -9.79 0.67
CA LEU A 256 2.73 -10.30 1.06
C LEU A 256 2.84 -11.61 1.84
N ASP A 257 3.78 -12.47 1.48
CA ASP A 257 4.03 -13.73 2.20
C ASP A 257 4.62 -13.51 3.59
N GLU A 258 5.54 -12.55 3.76
CA GLU A 258 6.04 -12.16 5.09
C GLU A 258 4.93 -11.56 5.96
N LEU A 259 4.03 -10.76 5.38
CA LEU A 259 2.85 -10.25 6.09
C LEU A 259 1.92 -11.39 6.54
N LYS A 260 1.70 -12.41 5.71
CA LYS A 260 0.91 -13.59 6.07
C LYS A 260 1.58 -14.40 7.18
N LYS A 261 2.89 -14.67 7.08
CA LYS A 261 3.69 -15.38 8.10
C LYS A 261 3.65 -14.66 9.45
N SER A 262 3.62 -13.33 9.48
CA SER A 262 3.49 -12.55 10.70
C SER A 262 2.14 -12.71 11.42
N GLY A 263 1.12 -13.25 10.75
CA GLY A 263 -0.26 -13.38 11.23
C GLY A 263 -1.04 -12.07 11.24
N GLN A 264 -0.56 -11.03 10.55
CA GLN A 264 -1.21 -9.70 10.54
C GLN A 264 -1.99 -9.41 9.25
N TYR A 265 -1.97 -10.31 8.26
CA TYR A 265 -2.57 -10.13 6.94
C TYR A 265 -4.06 -9.79 6.98
N ASP A 266 -4.84 -10.42 7.88
CA ASP A 266 -6.29 -10.21 7.99
C ASP A 266 -6.69 -8.93 8.73
N ASN A 267 -5.71 -8.25 9.39
CA ASN A 267 -5.89 -6.94 9.99
C ASN A 267 -5.13 -5.85 9.24
N THR A 268 -4.80 -6.07 7.96
CA THR A 268 -4.03 -5.12 7.17
C THR A 268 -4.79 -4.72 5.91
N ILE A 269 -4.90 -3.41 5.71
CA ILE A 269 -5.28 -2.81 4.43
C ILE A 269 -4.04 -2.87 3.54
N VAL A 270 -4.15 -3.53 2.39
CA VAL A 270 -3.07 -3.55 1.40
C VAL A 270 -3.48 -2.69 0.20
N ILE A 271 -2.67 -1.70 -0.11
CA ILE A 271 -2.84 -0.81 -1.26
C ILE A 271 -1.68 -1.07 -2.21
N PHE A 272 -1.96 -1.34 -3.47
CA PHE A 272 -0.96 -1.44 -4.53
C PHE A 272 -1.25 -0.43 -5.63
N MET A 273 -0.22 0.30 -6.05
CA MET A 273 -0.28 1.19 -7.20
C MET A 273 1.10 1.46 -7.81
N SER A 274 1.13 2.13 -8.98
CA SER A 274 2.34 2.76 -9.51
C SER A 274 2.34 4.26 -9.25
N ASP A 275 3.52 4.84 -9.14
CA ASP A 275 3.67 6.29 -8.98
C ASP A 275 3.35 7.09 -10.26
N HIS A 276 3.45 6.49 -11.43
CA HIS A 276 2.98 6.99 -12.76
C HIS A 276 3.18 5.91 -13.84
N GLY A 277 3.05 6.29 -15.12
CA GLY A 277 3.23 5.39 -16.25
C GLY A 277 4.70 5.05 -16.56
N MET A 278 4.91 4.15 -17.53
CA MET A 278 6.23 3.62 -17.89
C MET A 278 7.17 4.67 -18.50
N SER A 279 8.48 4.44 -18.41
CA SER A 279 9.51 5.33 -18.94
C SER A 279 9.70 5.17 -20.47
N LEU A 280 8.59 5.29 -21.21
CA LEU A 280 8.54 5.31 -22.67
C LEU A 280 7.89 6.59 -23.18
N PRO A 281 8.03 6.94 -24.47
CA PRO A 281 7.41 8.13 -25.03
C PRO A 281 5.91 8.20 -24.70
N PHE A 282 5.41 9.39 -24.36
CA PHE A 282 4.03 9.69 -23.96
C PHE A 282 3.56 9.13 -22.62
N ALA A 283 4.30 8.25 -21.97
CA ALA A 283 3.87 7.56 -20.76
C ALA A 283 4.56 8.02 -19.48
N LYS A 284 5.46 8.99 -19.53
CA LYS A 284 6.10 9.64 -18.37
C LYS A 284 6.33 11.12 -18.63
N VAL A 285 6.26 11.96 -17.57
CA VAL A 285 6.48 13.41 -17.62
C VAL A 285 5.55 14.10 -18.64
N ASN A 286 4.30 13.66 -18.69
CA ASN A 286 3.29 14.11 -19.61
C ASN A 286 1.91 14.17 -18.95
N CYS A 287 0.91 14.77 -19.63
CA CYS A 287 -0.48 14.78 -19.20
C CYS A 287 -1.39 13.83 -20.01
N TYR A 288 -0.79 12.96 -20.83
CA TYR A 288 -1.55 11.92 -21.53
C TYR A 288 -2.06 10.84 -20.55
N VAL A 289 -3.11 10.13 -20.95
CA VAL A 289 -3.70 9.04 -20.15
C VAL A 289 -2.64 8.02 -19.74
N GLN A 290 -1.76 7.62 -20.64
CA GLN A 290 -0.69 6.65 -20.39
C GLN A 290 0.33 7.13 -19.35
N SER A 291 0.42 8.44 -19.16
CA SER A 291 1.32 9.06 -18.20
C SER A 291 0.69 9.20 -16.82
N THR A 292 -0.61 9.55 -16.78
CA THR A 292 -1.31 9.87 -15.53
C THR A 292 -2.10 8.71 -14.96
N LYS A 293 -2.60 7.78 -15.79
CA LYS A 293 -3.35 6.62 -15.32
C LYS A 293 -2.42 5.61 -14.65
N THR A 294 -2.87 5.07 -13.52
CA THR A 294 -2.10 4.13 -12.70
C THR A 294 -2.95 2.92 -12.32
N PRO A 295 -2.38 1.70 -12.18
CA PRO A 295 -3.11 0.61 -11.57
C PRO A 295 -3.34 0.93 -10.10
N LEU A 296 -4.53 0.65 -9.59
CA LEU A 296 -4.84 0.76 -8.17
C LEU A 296 -5.63 -0.47 -7.72
N ILE A 297 -5.10 -1.15 -6.70
CA ILE A 297 -5.75 -2.28 -6.05
C ILE A 297 -5.80 -1.99 -4.56
N ILE A 298 -6.95 -2.23 -3.93
CA ILE A 298 -7.11 -2.14 -2.48
C ILE A 298 -7.71 -3.46 -1.97
N ARG A 299 -7.01 -4.09 -1.03
CA ARG A 299 -7.52 -5.22 -0.25
C ARG A 299 -7.77 -4.76 1.18
N TRP A 300 -9.01 -4.86 1.63
CA TRP A 300 -9.39 -4.57 3.01
C TRP A 300 -10.32 -5.67 3.53
N PRO A 301 -9.79 -6.67 4.24
CA PRO A 301 -10.57 -7.81 4.69
C PRO A 301 -11.81 -7.40 5.50
N LYS A 302 -12.92 -8.08 5.28
CA LYS A 302 -14.21 -7.84 5.97
C LYS A 302 -14.90 -6.50 5.63
N VAL A 303 -14.25 -5.60 4.92
CA VAL A 303 -14.82 -4.31 4.48
C VAL A 303 -15.06 -4.31 2.98
N ILE A 304 -14.06 -4.72 2.20
CA ILE A 304 -14.15 -4.82 0.74
C ILE A 304 -14.40 -6.27 0.34
N LYS A 305 -15.41 -6.50 -0.49
CA LYS A 305 -15.68 -7.82 -1.08
C LYS A 305 -14.58 -8.17 -2.08
N SER A 306 -14.11 -9.43 -2.04
CA SER A 306 -13.07 -9.92 -2.94
C SER A 306 -13.51 -9.96 -4.40
N GLY A 307 -12.57 -9.71 -5.32
CA GLY A 307 -12.76 -9.80 -6.76
C GLY A 307 -13.59 -8.69 -7.39
N MET A 308 -13.76 -7.57 -6.71
CA MET A 308 -14.49 -6.41 -7.24
C MET A 308 -13.69 -5.66 -8.29
N THR A 309 -14.42 -5.01 -9.20
CA THR A 309 -13.87 -4.04 -10.16
C THR A 309 -14.74 -2.79 -10.10
N ASP A 310 -14.10 -1.65 -9.91
CA ASP A 310 -14.73 -0.35 -10.02
C ASP A 310 -14.32 0.31 -11.34
N ASN A 311 -15.30 0.63 -12.16
CA ASN A 311 -15.14 1.31 -13.44
C ASN A 311 -15.90 2.65 -13.53
N GLU A 312 -16.50 3.07 -12.43
CA GLU A 312 -17.36 4.25 -12.36
C GLU A 312 -16.66 5.43 -11.71
N HIS A 313 -15.97 5.20 -10.59
CA HIS A 313 -15.35 6.26 -9.82
C HIS A 313 -14.00 6.68 -10.39
N MET A 314 -13.81 8.01 -10.46
CA MET A 314 -12.52 8.61 -10.75
C MET A 314 -11.74 8.78 -9.45
N ILE A 315 -10.59 8.11 -9.33
CA ILE A 315 -9.73 8.18 -8.16
C ILE A 315 -8.51 9.05 -8.49
N SER A 316 -8.17 9.94 -7.58
CA SER A 316 -6.97 10.76 -7.67
C SER A 316 -5.99 10.44 -6.54
N THR A 317 -4.69 10.44 -6.80
CA THR A 317 -3.71 10.11 -5.75
C THR A 317 -3.67 11.11 -4.59
N VAL A 318 -4.18 12.31 -4.78
CA VAL A 318 -4.36 13.30 -3.71
C VAL A 318 -5.37 12.84 -2.64
N ASP A 319 -6.28 11.92 -3.00
CA ASP A 319 -7.31 11.38 -2.10
C ASP A 319 -6.77 10.26 -1.19
N LEU A 320 -5.58 9.70 -1.48
CA LEU A 320 -5.06 8.55 -0.74
C LEU A 320 -4.81 8.84 0.74
N MET A 321 -4.21 9.99 1.04
CA MET A 321 -3.90 10.35 2.42
C MET A 321 -5.17 10.52 3.27
N PRO A 322 -6.17 11.35 2.90
CA PRO A 322 -7.41 11.44 3.66
C PRO A 322 -8.14 10.10 3.76
N THR A 323 -8.19 9.31 2.68
CA THR A 323 -8.80 7.96 2.67
C THR A 323 -8.11 7.01 3.66
N ILE A 324 -6.77 6.99 3.70
CA ILE A 324 -6.03 6.14 4.64
C ILE A 324 -6.31 6.58 6.09
N LEU A 325 -6.27 7.88 6.37
CA LEU A 325 -6.54 8.40 7.71
C LEU A 325 -7.95 8.03 8.19
N GLU A 326 -8.95 8.17 7.34
CA GLU A 326 -10.33 7.76 7.64
C GLU A 326 -10.43 6.26 7.88
N ALA A 327 -9.84 5.45 7.00
CA ALA A 327 -9.85 3.99 7.11
C ALA A 327 -9.23 3.46 8.40
N VAL A 328 -8.24 4.17 8.95
CA VAL A 328 -7.61 3.79 10.24
C VAL A 328 -8.18 4.58 11.44
N GLU A 329 -9.30 5.27 11.26
CA GLU A 329 -10.00 6.03 12.30
C GLU A 329 -9.10 7.09 12.96
N VAL A 330 -8.32 7.83 12.14
CA VAL A 330 -7.43 8.91 12.58
C VAL A 330 -8.00 10.26 12.14
N THR A 331 -8.38 11.09 13.09
CA THR A 331 -8.80 12.46 12.84
C THR A 331 -7.63 13.43 12.94
N THR A 332 -7.64 14.46 12.10
CA THR A 332 -6.64 15.52 12.06
C THR A 332 -7.31 16.87 11.74
N SER A 333 -6.66 17.95 12.14
CA SER A 333 -7.04 19.32 11.75
C SER A 333 -6.38 19.80 10.46
N VAL A 334 -5.56 18.94 9.83
CA VAL A 334 -4.89 19.27 8.57
C VAL A 334 -5.91 19.29 7.43
N SER A 335 -5.84 20.33 6.59
CA SER A 335 -6.65 20.44 5.37
C SER A 335 -5.92 19.74 4.23
N PHE A 336 -6.67 19.03 3.40
CA PHE A 336 -6.20 18.34 2.20
C PHE A 336 -6.83 18.98 0.95
N ASP A 337 -6.17 18.83 -0.20
CA ASP A 337 -6.78 19.11 -1.50
C ASP A 337 -7.63 17.91 -1.96
N GLY A 338 -7.32 16.71 -1.46
CA GLY A 338 -8.06 15.48 -1.65
C GLY A 338 -9.23 15.32 -0.66
N ARG A 339 -10.06 14.30 -0.88
CA ARG A 339 -11.25 14.00 -0.07
C ARG A 339 -11.48 12.49 0.10
#